data_6e9b7c74e1c5dbc8bf30941d1856214e
#
_entry.id   6e9b7c74e1c5dbc8bf30941d1856214e
#
_cell.length_a   1.000
_cell.length_b   1.000
_cell.length_c   1.000
_cell.angle_alpha   90.00
_cell.angle_beta   90.00
_cell.angle_gamma   90.00
#
_symmetry.space_group_name_H-M   'P 1'
#
loop_
_entity.id
_entity.type
_entity.pdbx_description
1 polymer ?
#
loop_
_entity_poly.entity_id
_entity_poly.type
_entity_poly.pdbx_seq_one_letter_code
_entity_poly.pdbx_strand_id
1 'polypeptide(L)'
;MYFVSFAAVFPEIGTSETRVIYTFDNPEVPDGAYAFLECYCEDPECDCQLVRFIVMDQNGQLHASISYGWNSKAFYDEAFSACDHNFPGPDFAVLQPQGSYAKFFLEFCKNFLVRDETYVGRLKRHNALFKKEAKKRDLSKPLPVRESRLPGRNDPCLCGSGQKYKKCCY
;
A
#
# COMPACT_ATOMS: atom_id res chain seq x y z
N MET A 1 5.84 11.56 10.72
CA MET A 1 5.87 11.19 9.29
C MET A 1 4.57 10.46 8.97
N TYR A 2 3.75 11.03 8.09
CA TYR A 2 2.47 10.45 7.69
C TYR A 2 2.62 9.79 6.31
N PHE A 3 2.07 8.59 6.17
CA PHE A 3 2.03 7.84 4.92
C PHE A 3 0.62 7.81 4.39
N VAL A 4 0.47 8.14 3.12
CA VAL A 4 -0.81 8.23 2.42
C VAL A 4 -0.83 7.22 1.28
N SER A 5 -1.97 6.55 1.09
CA SER A 5 -2.16 5.59 0.01
C SER A 5 -1.96 6.26 -1.36
N PHE A 6 -1.13 5.64 -2.21
CA PHE A 6 -0.93 6.07 -3.58
C PHE A 6 -2.23 6.08 -4.38
N ALA A 7 -3.07 5.05 -4.20
CA ALA A 7 -4.37 4.95 -4.85
C ALA A 7 -5.37 6.03 -4.39
N ALA A 8 -5.21 6.61 -3.20
CA ALA A 8 -6.04 7.73 -2.76
C ALA A 8 -5.73 9.02 -3.54
N VAL A 9 -4.48 9.19 -3.97
CA VAL A 9 -4.02 10.36 -4.74
C VAL A 9 -4.13 10.12 -6.24
N PHE A 10 -3.81 8.90 -6.70
CA PHE A 10 -3.81 8.47 -8.10
C PHE A 10 -4.69 7.24 -8.29
N PRO A 11 -6.02 7.35 -8.21
CA PRO A 11 -6.92 6.20 -8.16
C PRO A 11 -6.88 5.32 -9.41
N GLU A 12 -6.71 5.91 -10.59
CA GLU A 12 -6.66 5.14 -11.85
C GLU A 12 -5.39 4.29 -11.93
N ILE A 13 -4.23 4.91 -11.66
CA ILE A 13 -2.95 4.22 -11.66
C ILE A 13 -2.91 3.21 -10.51
N GLY A 14 -3.31 3.62 -9.31
CA GLY A 14 -3.32 2.76 -8.14
C GLY A 14 -4.18 1.52 -8.33
N THR A 15 -5.37 1.65 -8.95
CA THR A 15 -6.24 0.49 -9.21
C THR A 15 -5.63 -0.45 -10.25
N SER A 16 -5.01 0.09 -11.31
CA SER A 16 -4.45 -0.74 -12.39
C SER A 16 -3.11 -1.38 -12.06
N GLU A 17 -2.31 -0.74 -11.19
CA GLU A 17 -0.94 -1.15 -10.91
C GLU A 17 -0.73 -1.72 -9.49
N THR A 18 -1.77 -1.79 -8.65
CA THR A 18 -1.64 -2.43 -7.32
C THR A 18 -1.25 -3.90 -7.49
N ARG A 19 -0.19 -4.32 -6.81
CA ARG A 19 0.22 -5.73 -6.80
C ARG A 19 -0.76 -6.54 -5.95
N VAL A 20 -1.38 -7.53 -6.58
CA VAL A 20 -2.20 -8.54 -5.91
C VAL A 20 -1.52 -9.89 -6.06
N ILE A 21 -1.48 -10.66 -5.01
CA ILE A 21 -1.06 -12.07 -5.04
C ILE A 21 -2.25 -12.96 -4.68
N TYR A 22 -2.25 -14.16 -5.23
CA TYR A 22 -3.25 -15.18 -4.93
C TYR A 22 -2.55 -16.37 -4.27
N THR A 23 -3.13 -16.88 -3.20
CA THR A 23 -2.63 -18.05 -2.48
C THR A 23 -3.61 -19.21 -2.65
N PHE A 24 -3.08 -20.41 -2.90
CA PHE A 24 -3.84 -21.65 -3.06
C PHE A 24 -3.06 -22.77 -2.38
N ASP A 25 -3.74 -23.56 -1.55
CA ASP A 25 -3.16 -24.69 -0.80
C ASP A 25 -1.86 -24.35 -0.06
N ASN A 26 -1.76 -23.11 0.45
CA ASN A 26 -0.58 -22.65 1.17
C ASN A 26 -0.72 -22.93 2.67
N PRO A 27 0.23 -23.65 3.31
CA PRO A 27 0.13 -24.00 4.73
C PRO A 27 0.33 -22.82 5.69
N GLU A 28 0.91 -21.70 5.21
CA GLU A 28 1.28 -20.55 6.05
C GLU A 28 0.25 -19.43 6.04
N VAL A 29 -0.65 -19.40 5.02
CA VAL A 29 -1.63 -18.34 4.85
C VAL A 29 -2.88 -18.89 4.17
N PRO A 30 -4.10 -18.46 4.55
CA PRO A 30 -5.34 -18.90 3.91
C PRO A 30 -5.37 -18.62 2.41
N ASP A 31 -6.16 -19.42 1.69
CA ASP A 31 -6.44 -19.16 0.30
C ASP A 31 -7.17 -17.83 0.12
N GLY A 32 -6.72 -17.03 -0.84
CA GLY A 32 -7.33 -15.74 -1.07
C GLY A 32 -6.50 -14.80 -1.93
N ALA A 33 -7.04 -13.60 -2.11
CA ALA A 33 -6.37 -12.50 -2.79
C ALA A 33 -5.85 -11.49 -1.77
N TYR A 34 -4.58 -11.11 -1.91
CA TYR A 34 -3.91 -10.17 -1.00
C TYR A 34 -3.27 -9.04 -1.81
N ALA A 35 -3.71 -7.82 -1.52
CA ALA A 35 -3.22 -6.61 -2.19
C ALA A 35 -2.12 -5.94 -1.37
N PHE A 36 -1.02 -5.58 -2.03
CA PHE A 36 0.06 -4.76 -1.49
C PHE A 36 -0.22 -3.30 -1.84
N LEU A 37 -0.91 -2.59 -0.95
CA LEU A 37 -1.26 -1.19 -1.11
C LEU A 37 -0.06 -0.31 -0.81
N GLU A 38 0.38 0.46 -1.80
CA GLU A 38 1.52 1.36 -1.69
C GLU A 38 1.12 2.63 -0.95
N CYS A 39 1.88 3.00 0.07
CA CYS A 39 1.74 4.27 0.78
C CYS A 39 3.07 5.01 0.77
N TYR A 40 3.02 6.33 0.52
CA TYR A 40 4.19 7.19 0.45
C TYR A 40 4.10 8.34 1.45
N CYS A 41 5.25 8.85 1.87
CA CYS A 41 5.33 9.99 2.78
C CYS A 41 4.78 11.26 2.11
N GLU A 42 3.82 11.92 2.77
CA GLU A 42 3.18 13.14 2.25
C GLU A 42 3.97 14.43 2.52
N ASP A 43 5.01 14.37 3.34
CA ASP A 43 5.83 15.52 3.63
C ASP A 43 6.59 15.97 2.35
N PRO A 44 6.33 17.18 1.84
CA PRO A 44 6.94 17.68 0.61
C PRO A 44 8.44 17.92 0.72
N GLU A 45 8.96 18.16 1.92
CA GLU A 45 10.38 18.41 2.18
C GLU A 45 11.17 17.12 2.47
N CYS A 46 10.48 16.01 2.71
CA CYS A 46 11.09 14.74 3.03
C CYS A 46 11.52 14.00 1.76
N ASP A 47 12.80 13.62 1.65
CA ASP A 47 13.32 12.74 0.59
C ASP A 47 13.58 11.32 1.13
N CYS A 48 12.59 10.71 1.75
CA CYS A 48 12.76 9.42 2.41
C CYS A 48 12.93 8.21 1.48
N GLN A 49 12.66 8.32 0.20
CA GLN A 49 12.86 7.29 -0.83
C GLN A 49 12.47 5.87 -0.39
N LEU A 50 11.30 5.75 0.19
CA LEU A 50 10.76 4.49 0.68
C LEU A 50 9.26 4.37 0.43
N VAL A 51 8.78 3.14 0.41
CA VAL A 51 7.36 2.80 0.36
C VAL A 51 6.98 2.04 1.64
N ARG A 52 5.76 2.25 2.11
CA ARG A 52 5.11 1.38 3.08
C ARG A 52 4.02 0.60 2.37
N PHE A 53 4.11 -0.71 2.44
CA PHE A 53 3.05 -1.60 1.99
C PHE A 53 2.09 -1.87 3.13
N ILE A 54 0.81 -1.71 2.85
CA ILE A 54 -0.28 -2.22 3.69
C ILE A 54 -0.84 -3.42 2.95
N VAL A 55 -0.67 -4.61 3.53
CA VAL A 55 -1.18 -5.86 2.93
C VAL A 55 -2.57 -6.13 3.48
N MET A 56 -3.55 -6.18 2.57
CA MET A 56 -4.94 -6.40 2.91
C MET A 56 -5.54 -7.50 2.05
N ASP A 57 -6.46 -8.25 2.62
CA ASP A 57 -7.26 -9.22 1.87
C ASP A 57 -8.48 -8.56 1.18
N GLN A 58 -9.24 -9.37 0.46
CA GLN A 58 -10.45 -8.97 -0.25
C GLN A 58 -11.58 -8.48 0.69
N ASN A 59 -11.51 -8.78 1.98
CA ASN A 59 -12.47 -8.34 3.00
C ASN A 59 -12.02 -7.04 3.69
N GLY A 60 -10.86 -6.51 3.29
CA GLY A 60 -10.27 -5.31 3.90
C GLY A 60 -9.57 -5.58 5.23
N GLN A 61 -9.30 -6.84 5.58
CA GLN A 61 -8.54 -7.17 6.77
C GLN A 61 -7.04 -6.93 6.55
N LEU A 62 -6.40 -6.24 7.49
CA LEU A 62 -4.96 -5.98 7.47
C LEU A 62 -4.20 -7.24 7.90
N HIS A 63 -3.19 -7.61 7.11
CA HIS A 63 -2.32 -8.75 7.37
C HIS A 63 -0.87 -8.36 7.64
N ALA A 64 -0.35 -7.31 7.02
CA ALA A 64 1.00 -6.84 7.29
C ALA A 64 1.15 -5.34 6.97
N SER A 65 2.07 -4.71 7.69
CA SER A 65 2.59 -3.38 7.37
C SER A 65 4.10 -3.50 7.20
N ILE A 66 4.60 -3.31 5.97
CA ILE A 66 6.00 -3.54 5.59
C ILE A 66 6.57 -2.25 5.02
N SER A 67 7.74 -1.83 5.49
CA SER A 67 8.49 -0.70 4.91
C SER A 67 9.63 -1.23 4.05
N TYR A 68 9.85 -0.62 2.90
CA TYR A 68 10.95 -0.92 1.99
C TYR A 68 11.61 0.36 1.48
N GLY A 69 12.89 0.45 1.69
CA GLY A 69 13.75 1.51 1.17
C GLY A 69 14.67 0.97 0.06
N TRP A 70 14.90 1.75 -0.99
CA TRP A 70 15.69 1.33 -2.16
C TRP A 70 17.00 2.09 -2.33
N ASN A 71 17.41 2.86 -1.32
CA ASN A 71 18.69 3.56 -1.32
C ASN A 71 19.73 2.83 -0.44
N SER A 72 20.93 3.37 -0.33
CA SER A 72 22.00 2.80 0.49
C SER A 72 21.70 2.92 1.98
N LYS A 73 22.34 2.05 2.79
CA LYS A 73 22.26 2.17 4.25
C LYS A 73 22.72 3.53 4.74
N ALA A 74 23.83 4.05 4.18
CA ALA A 74 24.38 5.36 4.55
C ALA A 74 23.37 6.50 4.34
N PHE A 75 22.57 6.44 3.25
CA PHE A 75 21.50 7.41 3.00
C PHE A 75 20.45 7.40 4.12
N TYR A 76 20.02 6.22 4.57
CA TYR A 76 19.02 6.12 5.63
C TYR A 76 19.58 6.44 7.00
N ASP A 77 20.83 6.08 7.29
CA ASP A 77 21.50 6.42 8.55
C ASP A 77 21.62 7.97 8.71
N GLU A 78 21.86 8.68 7.61
CA GLU A 78 21.86 10.15 7.59
C GLU A 78 20.46 10.74 7.71
N ALA A 79 19.50 10.22 6.94
CA ALA A 79 18.13 10.74 6.90
C ALA A 79 17.34 10.45 8.19
N PHE A 80 17.64 9.35 8.88
CA PHE A 80 16.89 8.87 10.05
C PHE A 80 17.78 8.62 11.28
N SER A 81 18.86 9.36 11.44
CA SER A 81 19.88 9.16 12.46
C SER A 81 19.37 9.07 13.92
N ALA A 82 18.11 9.41 14.18
CA ALA A 82 17.47 9.32 15.50
C ALA A 82 16.46 8.15 15.62
N CYS A 83 16.30 7.30 14.60
CA CYS A 83 15.29 6.25 14.59
C CYS A 83 15.90 4.89 14.38
N ASP A 84 15.50 3.90 15.17
CA ASP A 84 15.76 2.48 14.86
C ASP A 84 15.01 2.12 13.56
N HIS A 85 15.77 1.91 12.50
CA HIS A 85 15.25 1.45 11.22
C HIS A 85 16.15 0.39 10.61
N ASN A 86 15.56 -0.57 9.89
CA ASN A 86 16.27 -1.66 9.23
C ASN A 86 16.42 -1.42 7.71
N PHE A 87 16.56 -0.16 7.28
CA PHE A 87 16.79 0.17 5.87
C PHE A 87 18.28 0.03 5.49
N PRO A 88 18.57 -0.28 4.22
CA PRO A 88 17.64 -0.63 3.14
C PRO A 88 17.10 -2.06 3.29
N GLY A 89 15.99 -2.30 2.62
CA GLY A 89 15.38 -3.62 2.54
C GLY A 89 13.98 -3.66 3.15
N PRO A 90 13.21 -4.72 2.90
CA PRO A 90 11.91 -4.89 3.50
C PRO A 90 12.03 -5.30 4.97
N ASP A 91 11.30 -4.60 5.83
CA ASP A 91 11.11 -4.98 7.23
C ASP A 91 9.73 -4.54 7.72
N PHE A 92 9.31 -5.03 8.87
CA PHE A 92 8.07 -4.57 9.47
C PHE A 92 8.10 -3.07 9.71
N ALA A 93 7.00 -2.40 9.37
CA ALA A 93 6.87 -0.98 9.62
C ALA A 93 6.77 -0.72 11.13
N VAL A 94 7.69 0.10 11.66
CA VAL A 94 7.78 0.43 13.08
C VAL A 94 6.48 1.05 13.57
N LEU A 95 5.99 0.60 14.74
CA LEU A 95 4.77 1.05 15.39
C LEU A 95 3.48 0.89 14.56
N GLN A 96 3.51 0.01 13.54
CA GLN A 96 2.34 -0.30 12.75
C GLN A 96 1.77 -1.68 13.12
N PRO A 97 0.44 -1.85 13.04
CA PRO A 97 -0.17 -3.15 13.34
C PRO A 97 0.30 -4.22 12.36
N GLN A 98 0.41 -5.45 12.88
CA GLN A 98 0.77 -6.63 12.13
C GLN A 98 -0.29 -7.71 12.38
N GLY A 99 -0.74 -8.36 11.31
CA GLY A 99 -1.66 -9.50 11.40
C GLY A 99 -0.93 -10.83 11.63
N SER A 100 -1.70 -11.89 11.82
CA SER A 100 -1.18 -13.23 12.11
C SER A 100 -0.24 -13.78 11.02
N TYR A 101 -0.43 -13.38 9.77
CA TYR A 101 0.35 -13.87 8.63
C TYR A 101 1.43 -12.88 8.16
N ALA A 102 1.74 -11.86 8.96
CA ALA A 102 2.67 -10.78 8.59
C ALA A 102 4.06 -11.31 8.17
N LYS A 103 4.55 -12.37 8.86
CA LYS A 103 5.84 -12.99 8.54
C LYS A 103 5.87 -13.56 7.12
N PHE A 104 4.82 -14.26 6.69
CA PHE A 104 4.71 -14.78 5.33
C PHE A 104 4.84 -13.64 4.29
N PHE A 105 4.09 -12.55 4.46
CA PHE A 105 4.12 -11.43 3.54
C PHE A 105 5.44 -10.67 3.55
N LEU A 106 6.12 -10.58 4.70
CA LEU A 106 7.47 -10.00 4.77
C LEU A 106 8.47 -10.85 3.99
N GLU A 107 8.46 -12.17 4.17
CA GLU A 107 9.34 -13.08 3.42
C GLU A 107 9.02 -13.09 1.93
N PHE A 108 7.75 -13.03 1.56
CA PHE A 108 7.35 -12.86 0.16
C PHE A 108 7.89 -11.55 -0.43
N CYS A 109 7.78 -10.45 0.31
CA CYS A 109 8.33 -9.15 -0.11
C CYS A 109 9.86 -9.24 -0.33
N LYS A 110 10.62 -9.83 0.61
CA LYS A 110 12.08 -10.00 0.54
C LYS A 110 12.53 -10.87 -0.62
N ASN A 111 11.82 -11.97 -0.86
CA ASN A 111 12.28 -13.01 -1.79
C ASN A 111 11.78 -12.81 -3.22
N PHE A 112 10.68 -12.09 -3.41
CA PHE A 112 10.04 -11.94 -4.72
C PHE A 112 9.84 -10.49 -5.13
N LEU A 113 9.15 -9.66 -4.33
CA LEU A 113 8.76 -8.33 -4.81
C LEU A 113 9.94 -7.40 -5.04
N VAL A 114 10.85 -7.29 -4.06
CA VAL A 114 11.98 -6.35 -4.16
C VAL A 114 13.14 -6.87 -5.02
N ARG A 115 13.05 -8.11 -5.49
CA ARG A 115 14.00 -8.68 -6.46
C ARG A 115 13.56 -8.48 -7.91
N ASP A 116 12.30 -8.12 -8.13
CA ASP A 116 11.79 -7.73 -9.44
C ASP A 116 12.15 -6.27 -9.72
N GLU A 117 13.19 -6.06 -10.54
CA GLU A 117 13.69 -4.72 -10.89
C GLU A 117 12.60 -3.87 -11.58
N THR A 118 11.70 -4.48 -12.36
CA THR A 118 10.58 -3.80 -13.01
C THR A 118 9.61 -3.28 -11.96
N TYR A 119 9.33 -4.10 -10.95
CA TYR A 119 8.47 -3.71 -9.84
C TYR A 119 9.10 -2.58 -9.01
N VAL A 120 10.39 -2.71 -8.66
CA VAL A 120 11.11 -1.65 -7.93
C VAL A 120 11.19 -0.36 -8.76
N GLY A 121 11.40 -0.44 -10.07
CA GLY A 121 11.35 0.70 -10.98
C GLY A 121 9.99 1.40 -10.95
N ARG A 122 8.89 0.63 -10.87
CA ARG A 122 7.54 1.15 -10.72
C ARG A 122 7.36 1.89 -9.38
N LEU A 123 7.82 1.31 -8.27
CA LEU A 123 7.75 1.95 -6.95
C LEU A 123 8.47 3.31 -6.92
N LYS A 124 9.65 3.38 -7.54
CA LYS A 124 10.41 4.63 -7.67
C LYS A 124 9.65 5.68 -8.50
N ARG A 125 9.02 5.27 -9.61
CA ARG A 125 8.16 6.13 -10.44
C ARG A 125 6.96 6.64 -9.65
N HIS A 126 6.27 5.76 -8.92
CA HIS A 126 5.13 6.13 -8.07
C HIS A 126 5.53 7.12 -6.98
N ASN A 127 6.66 6.88 -6.31
CA ASN A 127 7.20 7.82 -5.33
C ASN A 127 7.46 9.21 -5.94
N ALA A 128 8.09 9.26 -7.11
CA ALA A 128 8.37 10.52 -7.79
C ALA A 128 7.07 11.28 -8.16
N LEU A 129 6.06 10.58 -8.68
CA LEU A 129 4.74 11.14 -8.96
C LEU A 129 4.09 11.67 -7.68
N PHE A 130 4.13 10.88 -6.61
CA PHE A 130 3.53 11.23 -5.33
C PHE A 130 4.20 12.47 -4.72
N LYS A 131 5.53 12.54 -4.71
CA LYS A 131 6.28 13.69 -4.21
C LYS A 131 6.01 14.97 -5.02
N LYS A 132 5.89 14.85 -6.35
CA LYS A 132 5.51 15.98 -7.21
C LYS A 132 4.12 16.52 -6.86
N GLU A 133 3.19 15.64 -6.51
CA GLU A 133 1.84 16.04 -6.13
C GLU A 133 1.79 16.59 -4.70
N ALA A 134 2.52 15.98 -3.76
CA ALA A 134 2.64 16.45 -2.38
C ALA A 134 3.14 17.90 -2.30
N LYS A 135 4.12 18.28 -3.13
CA LYS A 135 4.63 19.67 -3.23
C LYS A 135 3.59 20.68 -3.70
N LYS A 136 2.54 20.27 -4.38
CA LYS A 136 1.45 21.15 -4.86
C LYS A 136 0.30 21.23 -3.85
N ARG A 137 0.21 20.28 -2.92
CA ARG A 137 -0.88 20.21 -1.98
C ARG A 137 -0.71 21.21 -0.85
N ASP A 138 -1.80 21.88 -0.54
CA ASP A 138 -1.96 22.60 0.70
C ASP A 138 -2.28 21.57 1.82
N LEU A 139 -1.30 21.24 2.63
CA LEU A 139 -1.42 20.24 3.72
C LEU A 139 -2.41 20.67 4.81
N SER A 140 -2.90 21.92 4.78
CA SER A 140 -3.97 22.37 5.69
C SER A 140 -5.35 21.80 5.27
N LYS A 141 -5.47 21.28 4.02
CA LYS A 141 -6.71 20.69 3.51
C LYS A 141 -6.68 19.17 3.66
N PRO A 142 -7.72 18.56 4.23
CA PRO A 142 -7.82 17.10 4.28
C PRO A 142 -7.76 16.50 2.87
N LEU A 143 -7.25 15.27 2.78
CA LEU A 143 -7.38 14.49 1.54
C LEU A 143 -8.85 14.45 1.12
N PRO A 144 -9.14 14.57 -0.18
CA PRO A 144 -10.48 14.31 -0.64
C PRO A 144 -10.85 12.88 -0.22
N VAL A 145 -11.64 12.79 0.83
CA VAL A 145 -12.27 11.52 1.21
C VAL A 145 -13.20 11.19 0.04
N ARG A 146 -12.80 10.24 -0.82
CA ARG A 146 -13.78 9.60 -1.68
C ARG A 146 -14.72 8.89 -0.73
N GLU A 147 -15.87 9.47 -0.49
CA GLU A 147 -16.99 8.69 -0.01
C GLU A 147 -17.10 7.48 -0.94
N SER A 148 -16.77 6.31 -0.42
CA SER A 148 -17.21 5.06 -1.02
C SER A 148 -18.73 5.12 -0.92
N ARG A 149 -19.38 5.69 -1.94
CA ARG A 149 -20.84 5.67 -2.01
C ARG A 149 -21.20 4.20 -2.08
N LEU A 150 -21.64 3.67 -0.95
CA LEU A 150 -22.42 2.45 -0.98
C LEU A 150 -23.52 2.65 -2.04
N PRO A 151 -23.72 1.69 -2.92
CA PRO A 151 -24.71 1.83 -3.97
C PRO A 151 -26.06 2.16 -3.32
N GLY A 152 -26.77 3.09 -3.91
CA GLY A 152 -28.13 3.40 -3.50
C GLY A 152 -28.99 2.14 -3.63
N ARG A 153 -30.03 2.02 -2.84
CA ARG A 153 -30.93 0.83 -2.85
C ARG A 153 -31.33 0.35 -4.24
N ASN A 154 -31.44 1.26 -5.21
CA ASN A 154 -31.89 0.97 -6.57
C ASN A 154 -30.74 0.86 -7.59
N ASP A 155 -29.50 1.13 -7.19
CA ASP A 155 -28.36 1.03 -8.08
C ASP A 155 -28.02 -0.44 -8.39
N PRO A 156 -27.31 -0.72 -9.49
CA PRO A 156 -26.80 -2.05 -9.78
C PRO A 156 -25.94 -2.56 -8.62
N CYS A 157 -26.10 -3.83 -8.27
CA CYS A 157 -25.30 -4.44 -7.22
C CYS A 157 -23.82 -4.55 -7.63
N LEU A 158 -22.92 -4.17 -6.73
CA LEU A 158 -21.47 -4.22 -6.96
C LEU A 158 -20.93 -5.64 -7.16
N CYS A 159 -21.68 -6.69 -6.80
CA CYS A 159 -21.31 -8.09 -7.01
C CYS A 159 -21.38 -8.54 -8.48
N GLY A 160 -21.82 -7.67 -9.40
CA GLY A 160 -21.94 -8.00 -10.83
C GLY A 160 -23.16 -8.86 -11.21
N SER A 161 -24.08 -9.15 -10.29
CA SER A 161 -25.28 -9.96 -10.54
C SER A 161 -26.29 -9.33 -11.50
N GLY A 162 -26.14 -8.05 -11.86
CA GLY A 162 -27.11 -7.29 -12.65
C GLY A 162 -28.40 -6.90 -11.89
N GLN A 163 -28.56 -7.37 -10.66
CA GLN A 163 -29.71 -7.04 -9.83
C GLN A 163 -29.53 -5.71 -9.08
N LYS A 164 -30.64 -5.09 -8.67
CA LYS A 164 -30.59 -3.90 -7.80
C LYS A 164 -29.99 -4.27 -6.44
N TYR A 165 -29.15 -3.39 -5.86
CA TYR A 165 -28.46 -3.61 -4.60
C TYR A 165 -29.39 -4.12 -3.50
N LYS A 166 -30.57 -3.50 -3.33
CA LYS A 166 -31.58 -3.90 -2.34
C LYS A 166 -32.17 -5.30 -2.51
N LYS A 167 -31.96 -5.94 -3.67
CA LYS A 167 -32.47 -7.28 -3.96
C LYS A 167 -31.36 -8.33 -4.01
N CYS A 168 -30.12 -7.93 -3.72
CA CYS A 168 -28.94 -8.78 -3.85
C CYS A 168 -28.10 -8.78 -2.56
N CYS A 169 -27.37 -7.71 -2.29
CA CYS A 169 -26.37 -7.64 -1.21
C CYS A 169 -26.68 -6.56 -0.13
N TYR A 170 -27.89 -6.05 -0.10
CA TYR A 170 -28.32 -5.04 0.87
C TYR A 170 -28.53 -5.65 2.26
#